data_d643b9841ad71802b0efda4a2d1c6559
#
_entry.id   d643b9841ad71802b0efda4a2d1c6559
#
_cell.length_a   1.000
_cell.length_b   1.000
_cell.length_c   1.000
_cell.angle_alpha   90.00
_cell.angle_beta   90.00
_cell.angle_gamma   90.00
#
_symmetry.space_group_name_H-M   'P 1'
#
loop_
_entity.id
_entity.type
_entity.pdbx_description
1 polymer ?
#
loop_
_entity_poly.entity_id
_entity_poly.type
_entity_poly.pdbx_seq_one_letter_code
_entity_poly.pdbx_strand_id
1 'polypeptide(L)'
;MGYPHLHQAVYSITKSVLEQLEIDDIEELKKNYNGYGSFNLPHFINFNEKIFSERIYLEEFAENVRKGERAGIGRALLSHGTIKDRTSRGKSQYSGSIFHTGHLLGFMLIGNLSGFNSRKTNIENVVPLTPWANGNGFKLNTDYGNSQRVYEQLIKNCITKASNQSETDFRVYYQVEAIYDNESEDVPRGILLQAVSNNKKYLRDIHVFIPNVKYGMNSSIDYTDWKLNK
;
A
#
# COMPACT_ATOMS: atom_id res chain seq x y z
N MET A 1 20.22 5.85 -3.31
CA MET A 1 19.45 4.76 -2.70
C MET A 1 18.67 4.09 -3.82
N GLY A 2 18.46 2.80 -3.77
CA GLY A 2 17.81 2.06 -4.81
C GLY A 2 16.57 1.33 -4.32
N TYR A 3 16.10 0.41 -5.09
CA TYR A 3 14.96 -0.45 -4.84
C TYR A 3 15.41 -1.92 -4.90
N PRO A 4 14.66 -2.88 -4.31
CA PRO A 4 15.00 -4.29 -4.38
C PRO A 4 15.04 -4.78 -5.82
N HIS A 5 16.13 -5.42 -6.21
CA HIS A 5 16.17 -6.17 -7.46
C HIS A 5 15.29 -7.42 -7.35
N LEU A 6 14.96 -8.04 -8.49
CA LEU A 6 14.08 -9.19 -8.54
C LEU A 6 14.43 -10.28 -7.51
N HIS A 7 15.72 -10.65 -7.40
CA HIS A 7 16.17 -11.68 -6.45
C HIS A 7 15.93 -11.30 -4.98
N GLN A 8 15.92 -10.01 -4.64
CA GLN A 8 15.59 -9.52 -3.29
C GLN A 8 14.08 -9.42 -3.10
N ALA A 9 13.36 -8.94 -4.10
CA ALA A 9 11.91 -8.78 -4.06
C ALA A 9 11.17 -10.10 -3.79
N VAL A 10 11.73 -11.22 -4.25
CA VAL A 10 11.12 -12.55 -4.02
C VAL A 10 11.39 -13.15 -2.64
N TYR A 11 12.25 -12.56 -1.79
CA TYR A 11 12.55 -13.13 -0.47
C TYR A 11 11.34 -13.18 0.49
N SER A 12 10.36 -12.30 0.33
CA SER A 12 9.15 -12.32 1.15
C SER A 12 8.08 -13.28 0.61
N ILE A 13 8.31 -13.89 -0.55
CA ILE A 13 7.31 -14.70 -1.25
C ILE A 13 7.37 -16.14 -0.79
N THR A 14 6.30 -16.61 -0.18
CA THR A 14 6.05 -17.99 0.18
C THR A 14 4.93 -18.57 -0.68
N LYS A 15 4.66 -19.87 -0.56
CA LYS A 15 3.54 -20.49 -1.23
C LYS A 15 2.21 -19.86 -0.81
N SER A 16 2.01 -19.60 0.48
CA SER A 16 0.80 -18.95 0.99
C SER A 16 0.64 -17.52 0.45
N VAL A 17 1.75 -16.78 0.28
CA VAL A 17 1.71 -15.45 -0.36
C VAL A 17 1.27 -15.56 -1.82
N LEU A 18 1.80 -16.52 -2.59
CA LEU A 18 1.39 -16.76 -3.98
C LEU A 18 -0.11 -17.10 -4.07
N GLU A 19 -0.59 -17.98 -3.20
CA GLU A 19 -2.03 -18.35 -3.13
C GLU A 19 -2.90 -17.11 -2.84
N GLN A 20 -2.49 -16.23 -1.91
CA GLN A 20 -3.22 -14.98 -1.62
C GLN A 20 -3.14 -13.97 -2.77
N LEU A 21 -2.11 -14.02 -3.62
CA LEU A 21 -1.96 -13.19 -4.82
C LEU A 21 -2.60 -13.84 -6.06
N GLU A 22 -3.23 -15.00 -5.91
CA GLU A 22 -3.84 -15.77 -7.00
C GLU A 22 -2.86 -16.02 -8.17
N ILE A 23 -1.61 -16.33 -7.82
CA ILE A 23 -0.50 -16.63 -8.75
C ILE A 23 -0.07 -18.09 -8.57
N ASP A 24 0.01 -18.84 -9.65
CA ASP A 24 0.26 -20.28 -9.61
C ASP A 24 1.64 -20.63 -9.06
N ASP A 25 2.67 -19.89 -9.48
CA ASP A 25 4.03 -20.13 -9.05
C ASP A 25 4.93 -18.88 -9.04
N ILE A 26 6.11 -19.02 -8.47
CA ILE A 26 7.09 -17.92 -8.36
C ILE A 26 7.63 -17.45 -9.72
N GLU A 27 7.70 -18.32 -10.72
CA GLU A 27 8.20 -17.96 -12.04
C GLU A 27 7.17 -17.11 -12.81
N GLU A 28 5.89 -17.35 -12.59
CA GLU A 28 4.82 -16.48 -13.08
C GLU A 28 4.91 -15.09 -12.41
N LEU A 29 5.04 -15.04 -11.07
CA LEU A 29 5.19 -13.76 -10.38
C LEU A 29 6.41 -12.97 -10.87
N LYS A 30 7.54 -13.65 -11.09
CA LYS A 30 8.78 -13.02 -11.62
C LYS A 30 8.57 -12.31 -12.96
N LYS A 31 7.71 -12.85 -13.85
CA LYS A 31 7.38 -12.21 -15.13
C LYS A 31 6.67 -10.87 -14.95
N ASN A 32 5.98 -10.72 -13.84
CA ASN A 32 5.22 -9.53 -13.47
C ASN A 32 6.06 -8.49 -12.72
N TYR A 33 7.35 -8.73 -12.50
CA TYR A 33 8.24 -7.76 -11.87
C TYR A 33 8.38 -6.52 -12.75
N ASN A 34 8.05 -5.36 -12.19
CA ASN A 34 7.98 -4.10 -12.95
C ASN A 34 9.35 -3.41 -13.17
N GLY A 35 10.46 -4.03 -12.75
CA GLY A 35 11.79 -3.46 -12.85
C GLY A 35 12.15 -2.45 -11.75
N TYR A 36 11.22 -2.12 -10.85
CA TYR A 36 11.36 -1.06 -9.84
C TYR A 36 10.98 -1.52 -8.42
N GLY A 37 11.10 -2.80 -8.13
CA GLY A 37 10.98 -3.38 -6.78
C GLY A 37 9.61 -3.99 -6.45
N SER A 38 8.57 -3.77 -7.23
CA SER A 38 7.24 -4.34 -7.04
C SER A 38 6.80 -5.19 -8.22
N PHE A 39 5.66 -5.87 -8.08
CA PHE A 39 5.08 -6.76 -9.08
C PHE A 39 3.73 -6.22 -9.53
N ASN A 40 3.54 -6.06 -10.84
CA ASN A 40 2.21 -5.80 -11.39
C ASN A 40 1.41 -7.10 -11.38
N LEU A 41 0.16 -7.05 -10.94
CA LEU A 41 -0.70 -8.23 -10.94
C LEU A 41 -1.66 -8.20 -12.13
N PRO A 42 -2.03 -9.37 -12.69
CA PRO A 42 -2.84 -9.43 -13.91
C PRO A 42 -4.31 -9.04 -13.68
N HIS A 43 -4.80 -9.20 -12.46
CA HIS A 43 -6.19 -8.94 -12.09
C HIS A 43 -6.31 -8.39 -10.67
N PHE A 44 -7.49 -7.87 -10.33
CA PHE A 44 -7.80 -7.44 -8.98
C PHE A 44 -8.09 -8.64 -8.09
N ILE A 45 -7.65 -8.58 -6.84
CA ILE A 45 -7.79 -9.64 -5.83
C ILE A 45 -8.60 -9.09 -4.67
N ASN A 46 -9.64 -9.81 -4.25
CA ASN A 46 -10.53 -9.39 -3.16
C ASN A 46 -11.02 -7.94 -3.29
N PHE A 47 -11.09 -7.45 -4.53
CA PHE A 47 -11.45 -6.08 -4.84
C PHE A 47 -12.94 -6.01 -5.20
N ASN A 48 -13.72 -5.33 -4.40
CA ASN A 48 -15.15 -5.26 -4.61
C ASN A 48 -15.52 -4.15 -5.59
N GLU A 49 -15.43 -4.44 -6.89
CA GLU A 49 -15.82 -3.52 -7.96
C GLU A 49 -17.30 -3.07 -7.85
N LYS A 50 -18.14 -3.91 -7.25
CA LYS A 50 -19.55 -3.59 -7.03
C LYS A 50 -19.72 -2.46 -6.02
N ILE A 51 -18.93 -2.46 -4.95
CA ILE A 51 -18.90 -1.32 -4.01
C ILE A 51 -18.50 -0.04 -4.73
N PHE A 52 -17.57 -0.12 -5.67
CA PHE A 52 -17.16 1.03 -6.46
C PHE A 52 -18.28 1.54 -7.36
N SER A 53 -18.91 0.67 -8.14
CA SER A 53 -20.00 1.04 -9.05
C SER A 53 -21.24 1.56 -8.32
N GLU A 54 -21.54 1.04 -7.15
CA GLU A 54 -22.68 1.45 -6.31
C GLU A 54 -22.37 2.72 -5.47
N ARG A 55 -21.12 2.89 -5.03
CA ARG A 55 -20.72 3.99 -4.13
C ARG A 55 -20.04 5.16 -4.82
N ILE A 56 -19.80 5.13 -6.12
CA ILE A 56 -19.12 6.19 -6.86
C ILE A 56 -19.82 7.54 -6.75
N TYR A 57 -21.12 7.53 -6.46
CA TYR A 57 -21.97 8.70 -6.24
C TYR A 57 -22.28 8.96 -4.75
N LEU A 58 -21.66 8.17 -3.84
CA LEU A 58 -21.84 8.31 -2.40
C LEU A 58 -20.76 9.21 -1.80
N GLU A 59 -20.93 9.49 -0.51
CA GLU A 59 -19.95 10.24 0.27
C GLU A 59 -18.62 9.49 0.37
N GLU A 60 -17.54 10.24 0.44
CA GLU A 60 -16.20 9.71 0.68
C GLU A 60 -16.18 8.93 2.00
N PHE A 61 -15.48 7.82 2.02
CA PHE A 61 -15.30 7.00 3.21
C PHE A 61 -13.88 6.47 3.31
N ALA A 62 -13.49 6.06 4.52
CA ALA A 62 -12.35 5.19 4.77
C ALA A 62 -12.71 4.22 5.89
N GLU A 63 -12.26 2.99 5.75
CA GLU A 63 -12.48 1.92 6.72
C GLU A 63 -11.25 1.03 6.84
N ASN A 64 -11.11 0.38 7.99
CA ASN A 64 -10.14 -0.69 8.19
C ASN A 64 -10.85 -1.99 8.56
N VAL A 65 -10.32 -3.10 8.05
CA VAL A 65 -10.73 -4.46 8.40
C VAL A 65 -9.52 -5.19 8.96
N ARG A 66 -9.66 -5.77 10.13
CA ARG A 66 -8.59 -6.52 10.79
C ARG A 66 -8.49 -7.95 10.25
N LYS A 67 -7.27 -8.49 10.28
CA LYS A 67 -7.00 -9.93 10.15
C LYS A 67 -6.57 -10.46 11.53
N GLY A 68 -7.52 -11.01 12.28
CA GLY A 68 -7.33 -11.33 13.70
C GLY A 68 -7.04 -10.07 14.52
N GLU A 69 -5.90 -10.01 15.21
CA GLU A 69 -5.49 -8.84 15.99
C GLU A 69 -4.65 -7.82 15.23
N ARG A 70 -4.31 -8.10 13.97
CA ARG A 70 -3.45 -7.29 13.11
C ARG A 70 -4.24 -6.41 12.16
N ALA A 71 -3.60 -5.34 11.67
CA ALA A 71 -4.13 -4.58 10.54
C ALA A 71 -4.21 -5.49 9.30
N GLY A 72 -5.34 -5.51 8.64
CA GLY A 72 -5.58 -6.38 7.48
C GLY A 72 -5.78 -5.57 6.21
N ILE A 73 -6.91 -4.89 6.07
CA ILE A 73 -7.28 -4.18 4.86
C ILE A 73 -7.65 -2.74 5.21
N GLY A 74 -7.19 -1.79 4.42
CA GLY A 74 -7.69 -0.42 4.40
C GLY A 74 -8.40 -0.14 3.07
N ARG A 75 -9.59 0.43 3.11
CA ARG A 75 -10.41 0.81 1.93
C ARG A 75 -10.85 2.25 2.02
N ALA A 76 -10.82 2.96 0.91
CA ALA A 76 -11.29 4.34 0.85
C ALA A 76 -11.85 4.71 -0.51
N LEU A 77 -12.87 5.57 -0.53
CA LEU A 77 -13.29 6.31 -1.71
C LEU A 77 -12.69 7.71 -1.62
N LEU A 78 -11.78 8.00 -2.52
CA LEU A 78 -10.97 9.21 -2.53
C LEU A 78 -11.52 10.25 -3.50
N SER A 79 -11.46 11.51 -3.09
CA SER A 79 -11.71 12.68 -3.91
C SER A 79 -10.70 13.78 -3.59
N HIS A 80 -10.83 14.94 -4.22
CA HIS A 80 -10.07 16.12 -3.84
C HIS A 80 -10.34 16.55 -2.38
N GLY A 81 -11.56 16.35 -1.88
CA GLY A 81 -11.95 16.66 -0.49
C GLY A 81 -11.20 15.84 0.56
N THR A 82 -10.81 14.60 0.25
CA THR A 82 -10.09 13.72 1.19
C THR A 82 -8.59 14.02 1.30
N ILE A 83 -8.01 14.67 0.29
CA ILE A 83 -6.56 14.89 0.17
C ILE A 83 -6.05 15.90 1.20
N LYS A 84 -4.91 15.59 1.82
CA LYS A 84 -4.22 16.48 2.74
C LYS A 84 -2.76 16.71 2.34
N ASP A 85 -2.35 17.99 2.32
CA ASP A 85 -0.99 18.39 1.92
C ASP A 85 0.08 18.22 3.01
N ARG A 86 -0.26 17.58 4.12
CA ARG A 86 0.65 17.38 5.25
C ARG A 86 0.94 15.92 5.48
N THR A 87 2.12 15.64 6.06
CA THR A 87 2.46 14.30 6.55
C THR A 87 1.88 14.07 7.95
N SER A 88 1.52 12.82 8.25
CA SER A 88 1.12 12.44 9.61
C SER A 88 2.26 12.72 10.60
N ARG A 89 1.92 13.36 11.72
CA ARG A 89 2.84 13.58 12.85
C ARG A 89 2.66 12.48 13.88
N GLY A 90 3.72 12.17 14.62
CA GLY A 90 3.68 11.22 15.74
C GLY A 90 4.92 10.33 15.78
N LYS A 91 5.14 9.68 16.92
CA LYS A 91 6.22 8.69 17.09
C LYS A 91 5.88 7.41 16.33
N SER A 92 6.92 6.74 15.81
CA SER A 92 6.76 5.41 15.22
C SER A 92 6.35 4.40 16.29
N GLN A 93 5.41 3.51 15.98
CA GLN A 93 5.07 2.38 16.85
C GLN A 93 6.18 1.33 16.87
N TYR A 94 6.97 1.25 15.81
CA TYR A 94 8.05 0.26 15.63
C TYR A 94 9.43 0.86 15.95
N SER A 95 9.48 1.76 16.93
CA SER A 95 10.73 2.41 17.37
C SER A 95 11.72 1.36 17.89
N GLY A 96 12.98 1.46 17.45
CA GLY A 96 14.06 0.54 17.82
C GLY A 96 14.17 -0.71 16.91
N SER A 97 13.31 -0.84 15.90
CA SER A 97 13.43 -1.84 14.85
C SER A 97 13.82 -1.21 13.51
N ILE A 98 14.08 -2.07 12.52
CA ILE A 98 14.33 -1.63 11.12
C ILE A 98 13.08 -1.09 10.44
N PHE A 99 11.88 -1.27 11.01
CA PHE A 99 10.63 -0.91 10.37
C PHE A 99 10.20 0.53 10.66
N HIS A 100 9.49 1.08 9.68
CA HIS A 100 8.72 2.30 9.81
C HIS A 100 7.25 1.99 10.05
N THR A 101 6.51 2.91 10.64
CA THR A 101 5.04 2.83 10.71
C THR A 101 4.48 3.08 9.32
N GLY A 102 4.18 2.01 8.60
CA GLY A 102 3.48 2.05 7.32
C GLY A 102 1.98 2.19 7.56
N HIS A 103 1.30 3.07 6.84
CA HIS A 103 -0.16 3.15 6.87
C HIS A 103 -0.73 2.30 5.73
N LEU A 104 -1.81 1.56 5.99
CA LEU A 104 -2.59 0.96 4.91
C LEU A 104 -3.23 2.08 4.08
N LEU A 105 -3.93 2.99 4.74
CA LEU A 105 -4.44 4.21 4.11
C LEU A 105 -3.55 5.40 4.50
N GLY A 106 -2.79 5.90 3.53
CA GLY A 106 -1.84 6.98 3.75
C GLY A 106 -2.50 8.30 4.11
N PHE A 107 -1.97 8.97 5.14
CA PHE A 107 -2.50 10.25 5.64
C PHE A 107 -2.67 11.31 4.54
N MET A 108 -1.82 11.31 3.52
CA MET A 108 -1.93 12.26 2.40
C MET A 108 -3.18 12.07 1.57
N LEU A 109 -3.76 10.87 1.53
CA LEU A 109 -4.94 10.53 0.74
C LEU A 109 -6.25 10.73 1.49
N ILE A 110 -6.23 10.51 2.82
CA ILE A 110 -7.45 10.46 3.65
C ILE A 110 -7.45 11.44 4.83
N GLY A 111 -6.41 12.26 4.95
CA GLY A 111 -6.20 13.08 6.15
C GLY A 111 -7.21 14.20 6.38
N ASN A 112 -8.06 14.54 5.40
CA ASN A 112 -9.19 15.46 5.53
C ASN A 112 -10.52 14.75 5.78
N LEU A 113 -10.56 13.41 5.69
CA LEU A 113 -11.79 12.67 5.91
C LEU A 113 -12.18 12.69 7.39
N SER A 114 -13.39 13.18 7.68
CA SER A 114 -13.95 13.18 9.03
C SER A 114 -14.34 11.76 9.45
N GLY A 115 -14.20 11.46 10.75
CA GLY A 115 -14.61 10.16 11.30
C GLY A 115 -13.61 9.03 11.16
N PHE A 116 -12.53 9.18 10.37
CA PHE A 116 -11.47 8.18 10.26
C PHE A 116 -10.22 8.57 11.08
N ASN A 117 -9.72 7.63 11.88
CA ASN A 117 -8.49 7.84 12.63
C ASN A 117 -7.25 7.54 11.77
N SER A 118 -6.72 8.56 11.09
CA SER A 118 -5.54 8.47 10.24
C SER A 118 -4.18 8.60 10.97
N ARG A 119 -4.17 8.56 12.32
CA ARG A 119 -2.96 8.72 13.13
C ARG A 119 -2.11 7.45 13.11
N LYS A 120 -0.79 7.61 13.32
CA LYS A 120 0.16 6.50 13.50
C LYS A 120 -0.13 5.59 14.70
N THR A 121 -1.02 5.99 15.59
CA THR A 121 -1.47 5.21 16.75
C THR A 121 -2.68 4.33 16.45
N ASN A 122 -3.26 4.43 15.26
CA ASN A 122 -4.34 3.55 14.84
C ASN A 122 -3.78 2.19 14.42
N ILE A 123 -3.83 1.22 15.34
CA ILE A 123 -3.31 -0.14 15.11
C ILE A 123 -4.03 -0.90 13.99
N GLU A 124 -5.22 -0.47 13.60
CA GLU A 124 -5.98 -1.08 12.50
C GLU A 124 -5.53 -0.57 11.13
N ASN A 125 -4.85 0.59 11.11
CA ASN A 125 -4.38 1.24 9.88
C ASN A 125 -2.87 1.20 9.71
N VAL A 126 -2.11 0.61 10.63
CA VAL A 126 -0.66 0.64 10.56
C VAL A 126 -0.04 -0.75 10.66
N VAL A 127 1.01 -0.94 9.88
CA VAL A 127 1.80 -2.16 9.79
C VAL A 127 3.30 -1.84 9.80
N PRO A 128 4.17 -2.77 10.26
CA PRO A 128 5.62 -2.62 10.17
C PRO A 128 6.08 -2.81 8.73
N LEU A 129 6.47 -1.73 8.06
CA LEU A 129 7.04 -1.76 6.71
C LEU A 129 8.49 -1.35 6.73
N THR A 130 9.30 -1.99 5.89
CA THR A 130 10.67 -1.55 5.64
C THR A 130 10.67 -0.11 5.10
N PRO A 131 11.75 0.66 5.30
CA PRO A 131 11.87 2.01 4.77
C PRO A 131 11.58 2.09 3.27
N TRP A 132 12.02 1.07 2.51
CA TRP A 132 11.76 1.00 1.08
C TRP A 132 10.27 0.77 0.78
N ALA A 133 9.66 -0.27 1.33
CA ALA A 133 8.25 -0.60 1.05
C ALA A 133 7.31 0.56 1.40
N ASN A 134 7.57 1.22 2.53
CA ASN A 134 6.81 2.39 2.99
C ASN A 134 7.13 3.68 2.19
N GLY A 135 8.35 3.81 1.65
CA GLY A 135 8.79 5.00 0.94
C GLY A 135 9.08 6.22 1.82
N ASN A 136 9.31 6.04 3.12
CA ASN A 136 9.68 7.13 4.04
C ASN A 136 11.13 7.59 3.83
N GLY A 137 11.33 8.90 3.91
CA GLY A 137 12.66 9.53 3.80
C GLY A 137 13.13 9.79 2.38
N PHE A 138 12.35 9.45 1.37
CA PHE A 138 12.72 9.61 -0.03
C PHE A 138 12.01 10.81 -0.65
N LYS A 139 12.76 11.60 -1.41
CA LYS A 139 12.16 12.52 -2.37
C LYS A 139 11.59 11.68 -3.52
N LEU A 140 10.44 12.08 -4.04
CA LEU A 140 9.84 11.47 -5.21
C LEU A 140 10.74 11.71 -6.42
N ASN A 141 11.61 10.76 -6.68
CA ASN A 141 12.35 10.70 -7.92
C ASN A 141 12.42 9.23 -8.35
N THR A 142 12.74 9.00 -9.61
CA THR A 142 12.78 7.70 -10.26
C THR A 142 13.78 6.71 -9.65
N ASP A 143 14.65 7.15 -8.75
CA ASP A 143 15.73 6.33 -8.19
C ASP A 143 15.28 5.46 -7.00
N TYR A 144 14.03 5.59 -6.55
CA TYR A 144 13.52 4.92 -5.34
C TYR A 144 12.57 3.77 -5.61
N GLY A 145 12.34 3.46 -6.88
CA GLY A 145 11.44 2.39 -7.27
C GLY A 145 9.97 2.65 -6.92
N ASN A 146 9.15 1.62 -7.05
CA ASN A 146 7.69 1.70 -6.90
C ASN A 146 7.24 1.22 -5.51
N SER A 147 7.56 2.01 -4.48
CA SER A 147 7.07 1.82 -3.10
C SER A 147 5.62 2.30 -2.93
N GLN A 148 4.98 2.00 -1.79
CA GLN A 148 3.64 2.47 -1.49
C GLN A 148 3.48 3.98 -1.70
N ARG A 149 4.40 4.78 -1.16
CA ARG A 149 4.35 6.24 -1.27
C ARG A 149 4.35 6.75 -2.70
N VAL A 150 5.02 6.05 -3.62
CA VAL A 150 5.05 6.43 -5.04
C VAL A 150 3.64 6.30 -5.65
N TYR A 151 2.95 5.19 -5.38
CA TYR A 151 1.58 5.00 -5.85
C TYR A 151 0.60 5.97 -5.19
N GLU A 152 0.71 6.20 -3.89
CA GLU A 152 -0.12 7.18 -3.19
C GLU A 152 0.07 8.60 -3.76
N GLN A 153 1.31 8.98 -4.07
CA GLN A 153 1.58 10.28 -4.69
C GLN A 153 1.05 10.36 -6.12
N LEU A 154 1.14 9.26 -6.88
CA LEU A 154 0.53 9.19 -8.21
C LEU A 154 -0.98 9.41 -8.13
N ILE A 155 -1.67 8.70 -7.25
CA ILE A 155 -3.12 8.84 -7.02
C ILE A 155 -3.46 10.29 -6.62
N LYS A 156 -2.75 10.85 -5.63
CA LYS A 156 -2.93 12.23 -5.20
C LYS A 156 -2.77 13.23 -6.37
N ASN A 157 -1.72 13.08 -7.17
CA ASN A 157 -1.46 13.97 -8.30
C ASN A 157 -2.58 13.88 -9.34
N CYS A 158 -3.10 12.67 -9.61
CA CYS A 158 -4.23 12.48 -10.53
C CYS A 158 -5.51 13.16 -10.02
N ILE A 159 -5.82 12.99 -8.73
CA ILE A 159 -6.98 13.65 -8.10
C ILE A 159 -6.84 15.17 -8.15
N THR A 160 -5.67 15.71 -7.82
CA THR A 160 -5.41 17.16 -7.86
C THR A 160 -5.51 17.69 -9.28
N LYS A 161 -4.95 16.97 -10.27
CA LYS A 161 -5.04 17.35 -11.69
C LYS A 161 -6.48 17.37 -12.18
N ALA A 162 -7.28 16.35 -11.85
CA ALA A 162 -8.69 16.30 -12.22
C ALA A 162 -9.46 17.50 -11.63
N SER A 163 -9.26 17.80 -10.35
CA SER A 163 -9.87 18.96 -9.69
C SER A 163 -9.49 20.29 -10.34
N ASN A 164 -8.21 20.47 -10.68
CA ASN A 164 -7.73 21.69 -11.37
C ASN A 164 -8.32 21.85 -12.78
N GLN A 165 -8.84 20.78 -13.37
CA GLN A 165 -9.55 20.77 -14.65
C GLN A 165 -11.08 20.78 -14.48
N SER A 166 -11.56 21.11 -13.29
CA SER A 166 -13.00 21.20 -12.95
C SER A 166 -13.75 19.86 -13.00
N GLU A 167 -13.04 18.74 -12.95
CA GLU A 167 -13.62 17.39 -12.82
C GLU A 167 -13.93 17.09 -11.34
N THR A 168 -14.98 17.71 -10.83
CA THR A 168 -15.35 17.62 -9.40
C THR A 168 -15.82 16.23 -8.98
N ASP A 169 -16.31 15.45 -9.94
CA ASP A 169 -16.83 14.09 -9.72
C ASP A 169 -15.78 12.99 -9.89
N PHE A 170 -14.51 13.38 -10.07
CA PHE A 170 -13.44 12.39 -10.13
C PHE A 170 -13.26 11.69 -8.79
N ARG A 171 -13.34 10.35 -8.83
CA ARG A 171 -13.23 9.47 -7.66
C ARG A 171 -12.25 8.35 -7.92
N VAL A 172 -11.56 7.95 -6.85
CA VAL A 172 -10.69 6.77 -6.85
C VAL A 172 -11.07 5.86 -5.69
N TYR A 173 -11.46 4.63 -5.99
CA TYR A 173 -11.53 3.59 -4.98
C TYR A 173 -10.13 3.04 -4.78
N TYR A 174 -9.68 3.02 -3.52
CA TYR A 174 -8.34 2.65 -3.12
C TYR A 174 -8.41 1.60 -2.03
N GLN A 175 -7.68 0.49 -2.22
CA GLN A 175 -7.58 -0.59 -1.26
C GLN A 175 -6.12 -0.99 -1.08
N VAL A 176 -5.72 -1.17 0.17
CA VAL A 176 -4.42 -1.76 0.54
C VAL A 176 -4.65 -2.88 1.52
N GLU A 177 -4.08 -4.04 1.22
CA GLU A 177 -4.16 -5.23 2.06
C GLU A 177 -2.77 -5.65 2.51
N ALA A 178 -2.61 -5.90 3.80
CA ALA A 178 -1.40 -6.50 4.37
C ALA A 178 -1.44 -8.02 4.15
N ILE A 179 -0.44 -8.53 3.47
CA ILE A 179 -0.30 -9.96 3.15
C ILE A 179 0.66 -10.60 4.15
N TYR A 180 0.17 -11.55 4.92
CA TYR A 180 0.92 -12.35 5.89
C TYR A 180 0.98 -13.80 5.41
N ASP A 181 2.06 -14.51 5.70
CA ASP A 181 2.18 -15.93 5.37
C ASP A 181 1.22 -16.79 6.23
N ASN A 182 1.15 -16.48 7.52
CA ASN A 182 0.32 -17.20 8.46
C ASN A 182 -0.08 -16.32 9.67
N GLU A 183 -0.86 -16.89 10.58
CA GLU A 183 -1.40 -16.16 11.74
C GLU A 183 -0.35 -15.78 12.80
N SER A 184 0.80 -16.41 12.83
CA SER A 184 1.86 -16.14 13.82
C SER A 184 2.75 -14.94 13.42
N GLU A 185 2.59 -14.37 12.24
CA GLU A 185 3.40 -13.24 11.77
C GLU A 185 2.84 -11.90 12.22
N ASP A 186 3.66 -11.07 12.84
CA ASP A 186 3.36 -9.67 13.17
C ASP A 186 3.78 -8.72 12.04
N VAL A 187 4.66 -9.16 11.16
CA VAL A 187 5.19 -8.37 10.04
C VAL A 187 4.61 -8.90 8.74
N PRO A 188 3.95 -8.08 7.92
CA PRO A 188 3.45 -8.54 6.63
C PRO A 188 4.60 -8.84 5.66
N ARG A 189 4.43 -9.85 4.84
CA ARG A 189 5.33 -10.21 3.72
C ARG A 189 5.36 -9.16 2.63
N GLY A 190 4.30 -8.40 2.52
CA GLY A 190 4.15 -7.27 1.60
C GLY A 190 2.77 -6.63 1.74
N ILE A 191 2.50 -5.69 0.87
CA ILE A 191 1.19 -5.06 0.73
C ILE A 191 0.68 -5.21 -0.70
N LEU A 192 -0.58 -5.61 -0.84
CA LEU A 192 -1.32 -5.59 -2.08
C LEU A 192 -2.04 -4.24 -2.18
N LEU A 193 -1.64 -3.42 -3.16
CA LEU A 193 -2.20 -2.10 -3.39
C LEU A 193 -3.00 -2.09 -4.68
N GLN A 194 -4.25 -1.68 -4.58
CA GLN A 194 -5.19 -1.66 -5.69
C GLN A 194 -5.92 -0.33 -5.76
N ALA A 195 -6.12 0.20 -6.97
CA ALA A 195 -6.88 1.42 -7.17
C ALA A 195 -7.61 1.41 -8.51
N VAL A 196 -8.87 1.85 -8.50
CA VAL A 196 -9.71 2.03 -9.69
C VAL A 196 -10.28 3.43 -9.69
N SER A 197 -10.26 4.11 -10.83
CA SER A 197 -10.89 5.42 -10.98
C SER A 197 -12.14 5.34 -11.85
N ASN A 198 -13.06 6.29 -11.63
CA ASN A 198 -14.21 6.48 -12.51
C ASN A 198 -13.86 7.16 -13.85
N ASN A 199 -12.63 7.65 -14.01
CA ASN A 199 -12.19 8.26 -15.26
C ASN A 199 -10.73 7.90 -15.59
N LYS A 200 -10.56 6.94 -16.49
CA LYS A 200 -9.25 6.39 -16.90
C LYS A 200 -8.34 7.39 -17.65
N LYS A 201 -8.87 8.53 -18.07
CA LYS A 201 -8.07 9.65 -18.61
C LYS A 201 -7.08 10.20 -17.58
N TYR A 202 -7.46 10.20 -16.29
CA TYR A 202 -6.64 10.70 -15.20
C TYR A 202 -5.82 9.61 -14.53
N LEU A 203 -6.45 8.48 -14.20
CA LEU A 203 -5.78 7.37 -13.53
C LEU A 203 -6.21 6.04 -14.14
N ARG A 204 -5.24 5.28 -14.65
CA ARG A 204 -5.42 3.88 -15.02
C ARG A 204 -5.46 3.01 -13.78
N ASP A 205 -5.99 1.81 -13.93
CA ASP A 205 -6.04 0.83 -12.84
C ASP A 205 -4.65 0.50 -12.32
N ILE A 206 -4.57 0.37 -11.00
CA ILE A 206 -3.35 -0.03 -10.30
C ILE A 206 -3.69 -1.30 -9.54
N HIS A 207 -2.94 -2.36 -9.75
CA HIS A 207 -2.94 -3.56 -8.93
C HIS A 207 -1.53 -4.12 -8.85
N VAL A 208 -0.92 -3.92 -7.69
CA VAL A 208 0.50 -4.21 -7.48
C VAL A 208 0.72 -4.86 -6.12
N PHE A 209 1.65 -5.80 -6.08
CA PHE A 209 2.20 -6.31 -4.84
C PHE A 209 3.55 -5.63 -4.57
N ILE A 210 3.70 -5.06 -3.39
CA ILE A 210 4.91 -4.40 -2.91
C ILE A 210 5.51 -5.26 -1.80
N PRO A 211 6.59 -5.99 -2.06
CA PRO A 211 7.20 -6.90 -1.09
C PRO A 211 7.82 -6.12 0.07
N ASN A 212 7.67 -6.61 1.29
CA ASN A 212 8.24 -5.99 2.48
C ASN A 212 9.66 -6.53 2.75
N VAL A 213 10.61 -6.10 1.97
CA VAL A 213 12.01 -6.58 2.00
C VAL A 213 12.99 -5.43 2.22
N LYS A 214 14.18 -5.73 2.73
CA LYS A 214 15.27 -4.76 2.85
C LYS A 214 15.93 -4.56 1.48
N TYR A 215 16.21 -3.31 1.14
CA TYR A 215 17.09 -2.99 0.02
C TYR A 215 18.57 -3.01 0.47
N GLY A 216 19.41 -3.61 -0.34
CA GLY A 216 20.88 -3.56 -0.18
C GLY A 216 21.47 -4.45 0.91
N MET A 217 20.68 -5.29 1.55
CA MET A 217 21.16 -6.24 2.57
C MET A 217 20.75 -7.67 2.22
N ASN A 218 21.67 -8.61 2.38
CA ASN A 218 21.40 -10.06 2.30
C ASN A 218 20.80 -10.62 3.61
N SER A 219 20.34 -9.77 4.53
CA SER A 219 19.80 -10.20 5.81
C SER A 219 18.30 -10.50 5.69
N SER A 220 17.92 -11.68 6.09
CA SER A 220 16.51 -12.08 6.24
C SER A 220 15.79 -11.17 7.24
N ILE A 221 14.53 -10.87 6.95
CA ILE A 221 13.60 -10.28 7.91
C ILE A 221 12.98 -11.42 8.71
N ASP A 222 12.90 -11.26 10.04
CA ASP A 222 12.04 -12.10 10.85
C ASP A 222 10.61 -11.52 10.78
N TYR A 223 9.72 -12.26 10.16
CA TYR A 223 8.32 -11.84 9.99
C TYR A 223 7.44 -12.20 11.20
N THR A 224 7.92 -13.02 12.13
CA THR A 224 7.14 -13.46 13.31
C THR A 224 7.00 -12.38 14.37
N ASP A 225 8.07 -11.60 14.61
CA ASP A 225 8.03 -10.47 15.56
C ASP A 225 8.88 -9.30 15.06
N TRP A 226 8.25 -8.14 14.88
CA TRP A 226 8.95 -6.93 14.47
C TRP A 226 10.07 -6.49 15.43
N LYS A 227 10.01 -6.88 16.72
CA LYS A 227 11.02 -6.53 17.74
C LYS A 227 12.32 -7.29 17.57
N LEU A 228 12.30 -8.45 16.90
CA LEU A 228 13.49 -9.24 16.61
C LEU A 228 14.35 -8.62 15.49
N ASN A 229 13.83 -7.67 14.75
CA ASN A 229 14.49 -6.97 13.65
C ASN A 229 15.09 -5.64 14.15
N LYS A 230 16.33 -5.65 14.59
CA LYS A 230 17.07 -4.46 15.08
C LYS A 230 18.13 -4.00 14.11
#